data_5d043da7b52b121709e4a6383b51682d
#
_entry.id   5d043da7b52b121709e4a6383b51682d
#
_cell.length_a   1.000
_cell.length_b   1.000
_cell.length_c   1.000
_cell.angle_alpha   90.00
_cell.angle_beta   90.00
_cell.angle_gamma   90.00
#
_symmetry.space_group_name_H-M   'P 1'
#
loop_
_entity.id
_entity.type
_entity.pdbx_description
1 polymer ?
#
loop_
_entity_poly.entity_id
_entity_poly.type
_entity_poly.pdbx_seq_one_letter_code
_entity_poly.pdbx_strand_id
1 'polypeptide(L)'
;MKEETKGTDELNSHQEVSHLLSNHLIKSAKRIKQSPPSLEQTDVASDIVTESLQKKSSSSKEKYLPSRLIQVIQFLLQHRSTIILVSKYAFTALLIIFSYRSSRNFLYTVISFLELAGIALASNYLLRFNKLLAHGVNYLFMFLLNVELLVMLFGGSYVSLVMVTNLESLEALSGSAVTYVSGTILVLLFTFAPFKEFSLPKIPTAKLFSIVLIAELFLTMLQGNSYSPLFAVYRLGLDARDYQRQLAEIAKQPNVTAEFYKPQIASATERPRNLQERSNVVLIFIEGLSQSIIDDERNLMPYVRQLQAESLSFSGYYNHTFATYRGLIGQLYSGYQLDNYDDNSLISMQDIFRKQGYLTSFVNTEPRNVQFTKYLDAMNFDQLVMDPETTYSGPGGTLSDKEAFETLYETMVAQSDQPYFTAMYTFGTHISMDSPDEKYGDGRNHLLNRFHNLDIQFQAFMEKVKASGMANNTLFVFTTDHATYQDADFIEIFPNYPRVNTDVDEVPLFFYYNGITPQVIEVKGRNSLDMAPTVFDYIGINEENYFLGVSLFFPKENNNSYDTVFYDNSFLLSTDQEVIQPLPEATSPIIEDRLQKYFAAKTQAQQKP
;
A
#
# COMPACT_ATOMS: atom_id res chain seq x y z
N MET A 1 30.71 -0.38 -48.77
CA MET A 1 31.59 0.59 -48.15
C MET A 1 31.26 1.99 -48.63
N LYS A 2 30.06 2.52 -48.27
CA LYS A 2 29.63 3.92 -48.53
C LYS A 2 28.25 4.16 -47.85
N GLU A 3 28.16 3.98 -46.53
CA GLU A 3 26.94 4.36 -45.78
C GLU A 3 27.18 4.77 -44.31
N GLU A 4 28.46 5.00 -43.92
CA GLU A 4 28.80 5.31 -42.49
C GLU A 4 29.19 6.77 -42.22
N THR A 5 28.98 7.73 -43.14
CA THR A 5 29.43 9.11 -42.94
C THR A 5 28.35 10.17 -42.81
N LYS A 6 27.06 9.77 -42.65
CA LYS A 6 25.95 10.75 -42.46
C LYS A 6 25.43 10.88 -41.01
N GLY A 7 25.83 10.00 -40.09
CA GLY A 7 25.35 10.03 -38.70
C GLY A 7 26.21 10.88 -37.74
N THR A 8 27.45 11.21 -38.09
CA THR A 8 28.36 11.90 -37.21
C THR A 8 28.29 13.43 -37.29
N ASP A 9 27.80 13.99 -38.39
CA ASP A 9 27.68 15.43 -38.54
C ASP A 9 26.44 16.03 -37.88
N GLU A 10 25.35 15.28 -37.70
CA GLU A 10 24.16 15.74 -36.95
C GLU A 10 24.39 15.72 -35.44
N LEU A 11 25.16 14.77 -34.90
CA LEU A 11 25.44 14.70 -33.45
C LEU A 11 26.38 15.85 -33.00
N ASN A 12 27.34 16.25 -33.85
CA ASN A 12 28.25 17.35 -33.53
C ASN A 12 27.55 18.72 -33.57
N SER A 13 26.55 18.92 -34.43
CA SER A 13 25.80 20.16 -34.48
C SER A 13 24.89 20.39 -33.27
N HIS A 14 24.36 19.33 -32.66
CA HIS A 14 23.56 19.43 -31.45
C HIS A 14 24.38 19.69 -30.18
N GLN A 15 25.63 19.19 -30.11
CA GLN A 15 26.53 19.47 -28.98
C GLN A 15 27.09 20.91 -29.02
N GLU A 16 27.39 21.46 -30.19
CA GLU A 16 27.85 22.85 -30.29
C GLU A 16 26.76 23.87 -29.97
N VAL A 17 25.51 23.61 -30.38
CA VAL A 17 24.35 24.46 -30.03
C VAL A 17 24.04 24.41 -28.53
N SER A 18 24.15 23.25 -27.91
CA SER A 18 23.99 23.08 -26.46
C SER A 18 25.07 23.84 -25.65
N HIS A 19 26.34 23.80 -26.11
CA HIS A 19 27.44 24.49 -25.46
C HIS A 19 27.38 26.02 -25.62
N LEU A 20 26.90 26.52 -26.76
CA LEU A 20 26.69 27.94 -26.99
C LEU A 20 25.52 28.52 -26.20
N LEU A 21 24.43 27.76 -26.03
CA LEU A 21 23.28 28.15 -25.20
C LEU A 21 23.64 28.16 -23.70
N SER A 22 24.42 27.18 -23.23
CA SER A 22 24.82 27.11 -21.82
C SER A 22 25.75 28.25 -21.45
N ASN A 23 26.72 28.63 -22.32
CA ASN A 23 27.65 29.74 -22.07
C ASN A 23 26.98 31.12 -22.13
N HIS A 24 25.89 31.27 -22.94
CA HIS A 24 25.15 32.53 -22.98
C HIS A 24 24.21 32.68 -21.74
N LEU A 25 23.61 31.59 -21.27
CA LEU A 25 22.82 31.57 -20.03
C LEU A 25 23.66 31.86 -18.79
N ILE A 26 24.89 31.32 -18.72
CA ILE A 26 25.83 31.58 -17.62
C ILE A 26 26.32 33.03 -17.60
N LYS A 27 26.56 33.65 -18.76
CA LYS A 27 26.92 35.07 -18.84
C LYS A 27 25.75 35.99 -18.50
N SER A 28 24.53 35.64 -18.85
CA SER A 28 23.34 36.41 -18.49
C SER A 28 23.00 36.28 -17.00
N ALA A 29 23.18 35.10 -16.41
CA ALA A 29 22.97 34.87 -14.98
C ALA A 29 24.00 35.60 -14.10
N LYS A 30 25.24 35.82 -14.57
CA LYS A 30 26.26 36.61 -13.86
C LYS A 30 25.95 38.12 -13.86
N ARG A 31 25.23 38.65 -14.84
CA ARG A 31 24.82 40.08 -14.86
C ARG A 31 23.62 40.39 -13.96
N ILE A 32 22.81 39.39 -13.64
CA ILE A 32 21.60 39.54 -12.80
C ILE A 32 21.93 39.54 -11.30
N LYS A 33 23.13 39.11 -10.87
CA LYS A 33 23.52 38.99 -9.45
C LYS A 33 23.98 40.31 -8.80
N GLN A 34 23.94 41.45 -9.47
CA GLN A 34 24.46 42.73 -8.91
C GLN A 34 23.42 43.81 -8.58
N SER A 35 22.13 43.54 -8.57
CA SER A 35 21.10 44.52 -8.13
C SER A 35 19.88 43.82 -7.54
N PRO A 36 19.23 44.40 -6.53
CA PRO A 36 18.00 43.81 -5.94
C PRO A 36 16.85 43.91 -6.95
N PRO A 37 15.95 42.90 -6.99
CA PRO A 37 14.91 42.81 -8.02
C PRO A 37 13.77 43.78 -7.77
N SER A 38 13.59 44.75 -8.65
CA SER A 38 12.35 45.51 -8.81
C SER A 38 11.50 44.91 -9.93
N LEU A 39 10.17 44.99 -9.82
CA LEU A 39 9.17 44.38 -10.70
C LEU A 39 9.25 44.81 -12.19
N GLU A 40 10.04 45.83 -12.51
CA GLU A 40 10.24 46.33 -13.88
C GLU A 40 11.26 45.50 -14.71
N GLN A 41 12.05 44.59 -14.07
CA GLN A 41 13.06 43.83 -14.80
C GLN A 41 12.52 42.62 -15.60
N THR A 42 11.26 42.26 -15.44
CA THR A 42 10.66 41.17 -16.20
C THR A 42 10.28 41.55 -17.63
N ASP A 43 10.00 42.82 -17.89
CA ASP A 43 9.66 43.31 -19.24
C ASP A 43 10.93 43.46 -20.08
N VAL A 44 12.06 43.83 -19.49
CA VAL A 44 13.36 43.97 -20.17
C VAL A 44 13.88 42.62 -20.71
N ALA A 45 13.59 41.52 -20.03
CA ALA A 45 14.02 40.19 -20.49
C ALA A 45 13.19 39.72 -21.70
N SER A 46 11.89 40.12 -21.83
CA SER A 46 11.06 39.81 -22.97
C SER A 46 11.49 40.63 -24.21
N ASP A 47 11.88 41.88 -24.02
CA ASP A 47 12.34 42.77 -25.09
C ASP A 47 13.69 42.33 -25.65
N ILE A 48 14.61 41.87 -24.78
CA ILE A 48 15.92 41.35 -25.21
C ILE A 48 15.77 40.06 -26.03
N VAL A 49 14.85 39.17 -25.65
CA VAL A 49 14.59 37.94 -26.41
C VAL A 49 13.91 38.27 -27.74
N THR A 50 12.99 39.22 -27.74
CA THR A 50 12.29 39.68 -28.97
C THR A 50 13.26 40.39 -29.92
N GLU A 51 14.13 41.26 -29.41
CA GLU A 51 15.17 41.97 -30.20
C GLU A 51 16.25 41.00 -30.73
N SER A 52 16.62 39.96 -29.97
CA SER A 52 17.57 38.93 -30.40
C SER A 52 16.99 38.02 -31.49
N LEU A 53 15.67 37.75 -31.45
CA LEU A 53 14.96 36.99 -32.48
C LEU A 53 14.75 37.82 -33.77
N GLN A 54 14.52 39.13 -33.65
CA GLN A 54 14.41 40.02 -34.81
C GLN A 54 15.76 40.30 -35.46
N LYS A 55 16.83 40.46 -34.70
CA LYS A 55 18.21 40.66 -35.23
C LYS A 55 18.77 39.46 -35.98
N LYS A 56 18.40 38.22 -35.57
CA LYS A 56 18.76 36.99 -36.30
C LYS A 56 18.00 36.79 -37.62
N SER A 57 16.88 37.44 -37.81
CA SER A 57 16.10 37.32 -39.07
C SER A 57 16.69 38.10 -40.23
N SER A 58 17.68 38.98 -40.02
CA SER A 58 18.26 39.83 -41.05
C SER A 58 19.60 39.34 -41.62
N SER A 59 20.18 38.23 -41.18
CA SER A 59 21.57 37.88 -41.49
C SER A 59 21.90 36.41 -41.68
N SER A 60 21.01 35.57 -42.23
CA SER A 60 21.44 34.32 -42.86
C SER A 60 20.25 33.55 -43.50
N LYS A 61 20.51 32.81 -44.57
CA LYS A 61 19.56 31.88 -45.26
C LYS A 61 19.35 30.64 -44.37
N GLU A 62 18.70 30.79 -43.22
CA GLU A 62 18.27 29.69 -42.38
C GLU A 62 16.76 29.65 -42.25
N LYS A 63 16.20 28.43 -42.23
CA LYS A 63 14.81 28.02 -42.22
C LYS A 63 13.91 28.98 -41.44
N TYR A 64 13.06 29.74 -42.15
CA TYR A 64 12.03 30.60 -41.57
C TYR A 64 11.11 29.76 -40.66
N LEU A 65 11.09 30.04 -39.37
CA LEU A 65 9.96 29.62 -38.53
C LEU A 65 8.69 30.21 -39.15
N PRO A 66 7.63 29.41 -39.32
CA PRO A 66 6.36 29.92 -39.86
C PRO A 66 5.88 31.12 -39.03
N SER A 67 5.44 32.20 -39.70
CA SER A 67 4.96 33.43 -39.03
C SER A 67 3.90 33.16 -37.95
N ARG A 68 3.07 32.12 -38.16
CA ARG A 68 2.11 31.62 -37.17
C ARG A 68 2.79 31.12 -35.86
N LEU A 69 3.93 30.45 -35.94
CA LEU A 69 4.65 29.95 -34.77
C LEU A 69 5.24 31.10 -33.94
N ILE A 70 5.76 32.15 -34.62
CA ILE A 70 6.26 33.36 -33.95
C ILE A 70 5.11 34.07 -33.21
N GLN A 71 3.95 34.20 -33.85
CA GLN A 71 2.74 34.78 -33.21
C GLN A 71 2.28 33.98 -32.00
N VAL A 72 2.29 32.65 -32.08
CA VAL A 72 1.95 31.78 -30.93
C VAL A 72 2.95 31.96 -29.79
N ILE A 73 4.25 32.00 -30.10
CA ILE A 73 5.29 32.21 -29.07
C ILE A 73 5.12 33.58 -28.41
N GLN A 74 4.89 34.63 -29.17
CA GLN A 74 4.64 35.99 -28.65
C GLN A 74 3.38 36.03 -27.75
N PHE A 75 2.29 35.40 -28.19
CA PHE A 75 1.08 35.27 -27.39
C PHE A 75 1.33 34.52 -26.08
N LEU A 76 2.04 33.40 -26.10
CA LEU A 76 2.38 32.62 -24.91
C LEU A 76 3.27 33.41 -23.94
N LEU A 77 4.24 34.16 -24.45
CA LEU A 77 5.11 35.00 -23.63
C LEU A 77 4.36 36.17 -22.99
N GLN A 78 3.48 36.83 -23.76
CA GLN A 78 2.65 37.94 -23.30
C GLN A 78 1.66 37.52 -22.20
N HIS A 79 1.08 36.30 -22.30
CA HIS A 79 0.08 35.78 -21.39
C HIS A 79 0.61 34.75 -20.40
N ARG A 80 1.96 34.55 -20.28
CA ARG A 80 2.60 33.50 -19.50
C ARG A 80 2.06 33.36 -18.07
N SER A 81 1.90 34.47 -17.34
CA SER A 81 1.44 34.45 -15.95
C SER A 81 -0.02 34.05 -15.82
N THR A 82 -0.84 34.38 -16.80
CA THR A 82 -2.25 33.94 -16.84
C THR A 82 -2.35 32.47 -17.23
N ILE A 83 -1.55 32.03 -18.18
CA ILE A 83 -1.48 30.62 -18.58
C ILE A 83 -1.04 29.75 -17.40
N ILE A 84 0.01 30.14 -16.68
CA ILE A 84 0.48 29.42 -15.48
C ILE A 84 -0.62 29.36 -14.41
N LEU A 85 -1.31 30.46 -14.14
CA LEU A 85 -2.40 30.51 -13.19
C LEU A 85 -3.55 29.56 -13.57
N VAL A 86 -3.98 29.62 -14.83
CA VAL A 86 -5.06 28.77 -15.35
C VAL A 86 -4.63 27.30 -15.32
N SER A 87 -3.41 26.99 -15.77
CA SER A 87 -2.89 25.61 -15.77
C SER A 87 -2.81 25.02 -14.37
N LYS A 88 -2.40 25.82 -13.37
CA LYS A 88 -2.36 25.40 -11.96
C LYS A 88 -3.71 24.87 -11.48
N TYR A 89 -4.74 25.68 -11.58
CA TYR A 89 -6.08 25.30 -11.10
C TYR A 89 -6.79 24.30 -12.02
N ALA A 90 -6.54 24.35 -13.34
CA ALA A 90 -7.08 23.38 -14.27
C ALA A 90 -6.50 21.97 -14.01
N PHE A 91 -5.23 21.86 -13.69
CA PHE A 91 -4.61 20.58 -13.32
C PHE A 91 -5.32 19.96 -12.11
N THR A 92 -5.49 20.70 -11.01
CA THR A 92 -6.21 20.21 -9.84
C THR A 92 -7.67 19.88 -10.15
N ALA A 93 -8.35 20.70 -10.96
CA ALA A 93 -9.71 20.41 -11.42
C ALA A 93 -9.80 19.09 -12.21
N LEU A 94 -8.81 18.78 -13.04
CA LEU A 94 -8.71 17.50 -13.72
C LEU A 94 -8.46 16.34 -12.74
N LEU A 95 -7.59 16.51 -11.75
CA LEU A 95 -7.41 15.50 -10.70
C LEU A 95 -8.72 15.22 -9.95
N ILE A 96 -9.51 16.24 -9.62
CA ILE A 96 -10.82 16.07 -8.98
C ILE A 96 -11.76 15.24 -9.87
N ILE A 97 -11.79 15.52 -11.19
CA ILE A 97 -12.64 14.79 -12.13
C ILE A 97 -12.19 13.33 -12.23
N PHE A 98 -10.89 13.09 -12.32
CA PHE A 98 -10.37 11.73 -12.45
C PHE A 98 -10.49 10.94 -11.15
N SER A 99 -10.32 11.56 -9.97
CA SER A 99 -10.51 10.89 -8.67
C SER A 99 -11.95 10.40 -8.45
N TYR A 100 -12.93 10.94 -9.18
CA TYR A 100 -14.30 10.42 -9.18
C TYR A 100 -14.36 8.95 -9.64
N ARG A 101 -13.43 8.53 -10.53
CA ARG A 101 -13.40 7.14 -11.01
C ARG A 101 -13.21 6.15 -9.86
N SER A 102 -12.39 6.50 -8.88
CA SER A 102 -12.08 5.66 -7.72
C SER A 102 -13.06 5.90 -6.56
N SER A 103 -13.35 7.16 -6.24
CA SER A 103 -14.25 7.48 -5.12
C SER A 103 -15.70 7.07 -5.38
N ARG A 104 -16.15 7.04 -6.65
CA ARG A 104 -17.56 6.83 -7.05
C ARG A 104 -18.56 7.72 -6.30
N ASN A 105 -18.09 8.77 -5.64
CA ASN A 105 -18.87 9.64 -4.78
C ASN A 105 -18.98 11.05 -5.40
N PHE A 106 -20.17 11.37 -5.89
CA PHE A 106 -20.46 12.66 -6.50
C PHE A 106 -20.30 13.82 -5.50
N LEU A 107 -20.70 13.60 -4.24
CA LEU A 107 -20.63 14.64 -3.22
C LEU A 107 -19.17 14.97 -2.86
N TYR A 108 -18.31 13.95 -2.75
CA TYR A 108 -16.87 14.12 -2.62
C TYR A 108 -16.30 15.03 -3.72
N THR A 109 -16.69 14.77 -4.98
CA THR A 109 -16.23 15.57 -6.12
C THR A 109 -16.69 17.04 -6.01
N VAL A 110 -17.95 17.27 -5.63
CA VAL A 110 -18.48 18.64 -5.45
C VAL A 110 -17.74 19.36 -4.32
N ILE A 111 -17.52 18.72 -3.18
CA ILE A 111 -16.80 19.32 -2.05
C ILE A 111 -15.35 19.62 -2.45
N SER A 112 -14.66 18.72 -3.15
CA SER A 112 -13.30 18.96 -3.64
C SER A 112 -13.21 20.20 -4.55
N PHE A 113 -14.21 20.46 -5.39
CA PHE A 113 -14.29 21.71 -6.17
C PHE A 113 -14.52 22.94 -5.30
N LEU A 114 -15.30 22.82 -4.22
CA LEU A 114 -15.48 23.92 -3.26
C LEU A 114 -14.19 24.22 -2.50
N GLU A 115 -13.45 23.20 -2.07
CA GLU A 115 -12.12 23.35 -1.45
C GLU A 115 -11.15 24.05 -2.41
N LEU A 116 -11.07 23.62 -3.67
CA LEU A 116 -10.25 24.28 -4.69
C LEU A 116 -10.61 25.75 -4.85
N ALA A 117 -11.91 26.07 -4.95
CA ALA A 117 -12.41 27.44 -5.03
C ALA A 117 -12.08 28.22 -3.74
N GLY A 118 -12.26 27.61 -2.58
CA GLY A 118 -11.92 28.18 -1.26
C GLY A 118 -10.45 28.57 -1.17
N ILE A 119 -9.52 27.66 -1.56
CA ILE A 119 -8.09 27.94 -1.60
C ILE A 119 -7.78 29.11 -2.53
N ALA A 120 -8.35 29.12 -3.74
CA ALA A 120 -8.12 30.19 -4.71
C ALA A 120 -8.61 31.55 -4.18
N LEU A 121 -9.81 31.60 -3.60
CA LEU A 121 -10.41 32.83 -3.05
C LEU A 121 -9.68 33.31 -1.81
N ALA A 122 -9.34 32.42 -0.85
CA ALA A 122 -8.59 32.77 0.33
C ALA A 122 -7.21 33.34 -0.03
N SER A 123 -6.49 32.67 -0.90
CA SER A 123 -5.18 33.12 -1.38
C SER A 123 -5.26 34.46 -2.07
N ASN A 124 -6.27 34.65 -2.95
CA ASN A 124 -6.49 35.92 -3.66
C ASN A 124 -6.85 37.06 -2.69
N TYR A 125 -7.62 36.77 -1.65
CA TYR A 125 -7.93 37.75 -0.63
C TYR A 125 -6.70 38.14 0.18
N LEU A 126 -5.87 37.17 0.59
CA LEU A 126 -4.65 37.39 1.38
C LEU A 126 -3.58 38.18 0.62
N LEU A 127 -3.54 38.10 -0.72
CA LEU A 127 -2.59 38.88 -1.53
C LEU A 127 -2.67 40.39 -1.27
N ARG A 128 -3.86 40.89 -0.88
CA ARG A 128 -4.07 42.29 -0.57
C ARG A 128 -3.38 42.75 0.71
N PHE A 129 -3.10 41.83 1.63
CA PHE A 129 -2.53 42.13 2.93
C PHE A 129 -1.05 41.70 3.01
N ASN A 130 -0.75 40.49 2.62
CA ASN A 130 0.59 39.91 2.73
C ASN A 130 0.84 38.87 1.63
N LYS A 131 1.75 39.18 0.70
CA LYS A 131 2.08 38.30 -0.42
C LYS A 131 2.70 36.98 0.04
N LEU A 132 3.57 37.01 1.05
CA LEU A 132 4.25 35.82 1.54
C LEU A 132 3.22 34.85 2.17
N LEU A 133 2.33 35.37 3.02
CA LEU A 133 1.26 34.60 3.63
C LEU A 133 0.32 34.00 2.57
N ALA A 134 -0.06 34.80 1.57
CA ALA A 134 -0.94 34.35 0.49
C ALA A 134 -0.32 33.19 -0.30
N HIS A 135 0.98 33.27 -0.64
CA HIS A 135 1.68 32.18 -1.33
C HIS A 135 1.84 30.98 -0.42
N GLY A 136 2.19 31.16 0.84
CA GLY A 136 2.30 30.08 1.82
C GLY A 136 1.00 29.30 1.98
N VAL A 137 -0.11 30.00 2.18
CA VAL A 137 -1.45 29.39 2.27
C VAL A 137 -1.82 28.67 0.97
N ASN A 138 -1.61 29.31 -0.20
CA ASN A 138 -1.92 28.68 -1.47
C ASN A 138 -1.12 27.38 -1.68
N TYR A 139 0.20 27.43 -1.50
CA TYR A 139 1.06 26.29 -1.77
C TYR A 139 0.78 25.14 -0.80
N LEU A 140 0.59 25.44 0.49
CA LEU A 140 0.29 24.42 1.50
C LEU A 140 -1.03 23.70 1.19
N PHE A 141 -2.13 24.45 1.05
CA PHE A 141 -3.43 23.81 0.85
C PHE A 141 -3.59 23.19 -0.54
N MET A 142 -2.96 23.75 -1.57
CA MET A 142 -2.91 23.10 -2.89
C MET A 142 -2.09 21.81 -2.85
N PHE A 143 -1.00 21.76 -2.07
CA PHE A 143 -0.21 20.55 -1.90
C PHE A 143 -1.03 19.45 -1.22
N LEU A 144 -1.65 19.77 -0.07
CA LEU A 144 -2.48 18.82 0.67
C LEU A 144 -3.65 18.30 -0.19
N LEU A 145 -4.35 19.20 -0.87
CA LEU A 145 -5.45 18.83 -1.76
C LEU A 145 -4.97 17.92 -2.91
N ASN A 146 -3.88 18.28 -3.58
CA ASN A 146 -3.38 17.49 -4.71
C ASN A 146 -2.83 16.12 -4.30
N VAL A 147 -2.22 16.00 -3.12
CA VAL A 147 -1.75 14.72 -2.58
C VAL A 147 -2.94 13.80 -2.29
N GLU A 148 -3.96 14.29 -1.58
CA GLU A 148 -5.17 13.52 -1.30
C GLU A 148 -5.89 13.06 -2.58
N LEU A 149 -6.00 13.95 -3.56
CA LEU A 149 -6.60 13.62 -4.86
C LEU A 149 -5.78 12.57 -5.63
N LEU A 150 -4.45 12.62 -5.54
CA LEU A 150 -3.57 11.65 -6.17
C LEU A 150 -3.70 10.28 -5.51
N VAL A 151 -3.72 10.24 -4.17
CA VAL A 151 -3.93 8.99 -3.42
C VAL A 151 -5.31 8.41 -3.70
N MET A 152 -6.36 9.24 -3.71
CA MET A 152 -7.70 8.80 -4.09
C MET A 152 -7.75 8.28 -5.53
N LEU A 153 -7.03 8.91 -6.47
CA LEU A 153 -7.01 8.49 -7.88
C LEU A 153 -6.37 7.12 -8.07
N PHE A 154 -5.24 6.86 -7.42
CA PHE A 154 -4.45 5.65 -7.62
C PHE A 154 -4.73 4.57 -6.56
N GLY A 155 -5.01 4.95 -5.33
CA GLY A 155 -5.23 4.04 -4.20
C GLY A 155 -6.69 3.86 -3.80
N GLY A 156 -7.64 4.62 -4.37
CA GLY A 156 -9.06 4.53 -4.01
C GLY A 156 -9.42 4.91 -2.57
N SER A 157 -8.45 5.44 -1.81
CA SER A 157 -8.57 5.77 -0.39
C SER A 157 -8.01 7.15 -0.07
N TYR A 158 -8.15 7.57 1.18
CA TYR A 158 -7.49 8.77 1.72
C TYR A 158 -6.08 8.43 2.20
N VAL A 159 -5.24 9.46 2.36
CA VAL A 159 -3.95 9.29 3.05
C VAL A 159 -4.20 8.84 4.48
N SER A 160 -3.69 7.67 4.84
CA SER A 160 -3.80 7.08 6.17
C SER A 160 -2.48 7.14 6.94
N LEU A 161 -2.54 6.92 8.25
CA LEU A 161 -1.34 6.86 9.09
C LEU A 161 -0.43 5.70 8.65
N VAL A 162 -1.00 4.56 8.26
CA VAL A 162 -0.28 3.41 7.72
C VAL A 162 0.50 3.78 6.45
N MET A 163 -0.10 4.54 5.53
CA MET A 163 0.62 5.00 4.34
C MET A 163 1.78 5.93 4.69
N VAL A 164 1.62 6.78 5.71
CA VAL A 164 2.71 7.67 6.16
C VAL A 164 3.85 6.87 6.78
N THR A 165 3.57 5.85 7.58
CA THR A 165 4.60 4.98 8.16
C THR A 165 5.29 4.11 7.10
N ASN A 166 4.57 3.72 6.03
CA ASN A 166 5.12 2.94 4.92
C ASN A 166 5.97 3.75 3.92
N LEU A 167 6.12 5.06 4.10
CA LEU A 167 7.01 5.87 3.24
C LEU A 167 8.49 5.43 3.29
N GLU A 168 8.87 4.63 4.27
CA GLU A 168 10.21 4.03 4.37
C GLU A 168 10.39 2.80 3.45
N SER A 169 9.28 2.23 2.93
CA SER A 169 9.25 1.04 2.06
C SER A 169 8.78 1.38 0.64
N LEU A 170 9.35 2.42 0.03
CA LEU A 170 8.98 2.87 -1.33
C LEU A 170 9.29 1.83 -2.42
N GLU A 171 10.14 0.86 -2.15
CA GLU A 171 10.47 -0.24 -3.06
C GLU A 171 9.22 -1.04 -3.45
N ALA A 172 8.26 -1.17 -2.56
CA ALA A 172 6.98 -1.82 -2.82
C ALA A 172 6.16 -1.16 -3.96
N LEU A 173 6.46 0.10 -4.30
CA LEU A 173 5.81 0.84 -5.39
C LEU A 173 6.57 0.73 -6.72
N SER A 174 7.64 -0.04 -6.79
CA SER A 174 8.55 -0.11 -7.95
C SER A 174 7.87 -0.58 -9.25
N GLY A 175 6.84 -1.42 -9.17
CA GLY A 175 6.09 -1.91 -10.34
C GLY A 175 5.43 -0.80 -11.17
N SER A 176 5.06 0.32 -10.56
CA SER A 176 4.49 1.50 -11.21
C SER A 176 5.31 2.77 -10.98
N ALA A 177 6.61 2.64 -10.70
CA ALA A 177 7.49 3.75 -10.32
C ALA A 177 7.44 4.92 -11.30
N VAL A 178 7.41 4.67 -12.62
CA VAL A 178 7.31 5.73 -13.63
C VAL A 178 6.03 6.54 -13.47
N THR A 179 4.91 5.89 -13.20
CA THR A 179 3.60 6.53 -13.00
C THR A 179 3.62 7.37 -11.73
N TYR A 180 4.08 6.82 -10.62
CA TYR A 180 4.11 7.52 -9.33
C TYR A 180 5.10 8.69 -9.33
N VAL A 181 6.31 8.50 -9.87
CA VAL A 181 7.32 9.56 -9.97
C VAL A 181 6.85 10.66 -10.90
N SER A 182 6.31 10.34 -12.08
CA SER A 182 5.79 11.35 -13.00
C SER A 182 4.57 12.08 -12.42
N GLY A 183 3.66 11.39 -11.77
CA GLY A 183 2.53 11.99 -11.05
C GLY A 183 2.98 12.95 -9.97
N THR A 184 3.94 12.54 -9.13
CA THR A 184 4.53 13.37 -8.08
C THR A 184 5.19 14.62 -8.66
N ILE A 185 5.98 14.49 -9.73
CA ILE A 185 6.62 15.64 -10.39
C ILE A 185 5.55 16.60 -10.92
N LEU A 186 4.50 16.12 -11.55
CA LEU A 186 3.40 16.97 -12.05
C LEU A 186 2.69 17.67 -10.90
N VAL A 187 2.36 16.96 -9.82
CA VAL A 187 1.76 17.55 -8.61
C VAL A 187 2.65 18.67 -8.06
N LEU A 188 3.95 18.43 -7.91
CA LEU A 188 4.88 19.45 -7.39
C LEU A 188 4.98 20.66 -8.34
N LEU A 189 5.09 20.45 -9.65
CA LEU A 189 5.19 21.52 -10.62
C LEU A 189 3.94 22.42 -10.62
N PHE A 190 2.74 21.84 -10.62
CA PHE A 190 1.51 22.62 -10.63
C PHE A 190 1.16 23.19 -9.26
N THR A 191 1.44 22.48 -8.17
CA THR A 191 1.22 22.98 -6.81
C THR A 191 2.05 24.24 -6.53
N PHE A 192 3.35 24.20 -6.85
CA PHE A 192 4.27 25.31 -6.59
C PHE A 192 4.37 26.32 -7.76
N ALA A 193 3.57 26.14 -8.81
CA ALA A 193 3.43 27.15 -9.84
C ALA A 193 2.99 28.50 -9.26
N PRO A 194 3.62 29.63 -9.65
CA PRO A 194 3.25 30.93 -9.11
C PRO A 194 1.82 31.31 -9.46
N PHE A 195 1.13 31.95 -8.51
CA PHE A 195 -0.18 32.52 -8.77
C PHE A 195 -0.16 34.04 -8.63
N LYS A 196 -1.10 34.70 -9.27
CA LYS A 196 -1.26 36.15 -9.23
C LYS A 196 -2.68 36.52 -8.81
N GLU A 197 -2.85 37.78 -8.40
CA GLU A 197 -4.18 38.34 -8.13
C GLU A 197 -5.07 38.24 -9.38
N PHE A 198 -6.32 37.84 -9.16
CA PHE A 198 -7.36 37.84 -10.17
C PHE A 198 -8.55 38.67 -9.66
N SER A 199 -9.18 39.44 -10.55
CA SER A 199 -10.33 40.24 -10.23
C SER A 199 -11.62 39.50 -10.54
N LEU A 200 -12.54 39.50 -9.57
CA LEU A 200 -13.88 38.96 -9.76
C LEU A 200 -14.84 40.15 -9.99
N PRO A 201 -15.53 40.18 -11.14
CA PRO A 201 -16.50 41.27 -11.40
C PRO A 201 -17.71 41.12 -10.46
N LYS A 202 -18.12 42.22 -9.83
CA LYS A 202 -19.39 42.41 -9.09
C LYS A 202 -19.50 41.79 -7.69
N ILE A 203 -18.66 40.85 -7.23
CA ILE A 203 -18.78 40.25 -5.89
C ILE A 203 -17.47 40.43 -5.14
N PRO A 204 -17.49 40.94 -3.88
CA PRO A 204 -16.30 40.98 -3.03
C PRO A 204 -15.75 39.59 -2.76
N THR A 205 -14.44 39.39 -2.95
CA THR A 205 -13.77 38.09 -2.78
C THR A 205 -14.05 37.46 -1.41
N ALA A 206 -14.05 38.27 -0.33
CA ALA A 206 -14.33 37.77 1.02
C ALA A 206 -15.76 37.22 1.15
N LYS A 207 -16.77 37.89 0.55
CA LYS A 207 -18.16 37.41 0.57
C LYS A 207 -18.29 36.08 -0.18
N LEU A 208 -17.67 35.97 -1.35
CA LEU A 208 -17.71 34.73 -2.13
C LEU A 208 -16.99 33.60 -1.39
N PHE A 209 -15.83 33.87 -0.76
CA PHE A 209 -15.14 32.91 0.09
C PHE A 209 -16.02 32.40 1.23
N SER A 210 -16.72 33.32 1.95
CA SER A 210 -17.63 32.90 3.02
C SER A 210 -18.78 32.03 2.54
N ILE A 211 -19.32 32.28 1.34
CA ILE A 211 -20.39 31.47 0.75
C ILE A 211 -19.85 30.08 0.42
N VAL A 212 -18.67 29.98 -0.20
CA VAL A 212 -18.04 28.71 -0.56
C VAL A 212 -17.74 27.89 0.71
N LEU A 213 -17.18 28.52 1.75
CA LEU A 213 -16.88 27.86 3.02
C LEU A 213 -18.13 27.32 3.72
N ILE A 214 -19.21 28.12 3.76
CA ILE A 214 -20.49 27.67 4.35
C ILE A 214 -21.07 26.50 3.55
N ALA A 215 -21.03 26.55 2.22
CA ALA A 215 -21.50 25.47 1.38
C ALA A 215 -20.69 24.19 1.58
N GLU A 216 -19.37 24.30 1.64
CA GLU A 216 -18.46 23.18 1.90
C GLU A 216 -18.73 22.53 3.25
N LEU A 217 -18.77 23.31 4.35
CA LEU A 217 -19.07 22.81 5.68
C LEU A 217 -20.45 22.13 5.76
N PHE A 218 -21.46 22.73 5.13
CA PHE A 218 -22.80 22.16 5.10
C PHE A 218 -22.83 20.82 4.37
N LEU A 219 -22.19 20.72 3.20
CA LEU A 219 -22.13 19.48 2.42
C LEU A 219 -21.28 18.41 3.12
N THR A 220 -20.19 18.79 3.77
CA THR A 220 -19.37 17.84 4.56
C THR A 220 -20.17 17.28 5.73
N MET A 221 -21.00 18.06 6.38
CA MET A 221 -21.91 17.58 7.44
C MET A 221 -22.99 16.61 6.91
N LEU A 222 -23.43 16.77 5.67
CA LEU A 222 -24.40 15.87 5.05
C LEU A 222 -23.78 14.53 4.59
N GLN A 223 -22.48 14.52 4.36
CA GLN A 223 -21.78 13.36 3.80
C GLN A 223 -21.53 12.26 4.85
N GLY A 224 -21.70 12.54 6.12
CA GLY A 224 -21.49 11.58 7.21
C GLY A 224 -20.02 11.18 7.35
N ASN A 225 -19.73 9.87 7.28
CA ASN A 225 -18.36 9.34 7.45
C ASN A 225 -17.47 9.47 6.20
N SER A 226 -18.00 9.96 5.10
CA SER A 226 -17.17 10.26 3.93
C SER A 226 -16.53 11.63 4.10
N TYR A 227 -15.26 11.77 3.68
CA TYR A 227 -14.49 12.98 3.92
C TYR A 227 -14.25 13.74 2.61
N SER A 228 -14.09 15.05 2.73
CA SER A 228 -13.45 15.84 1.68
C SER A 228 -11.93 15.65 1.77
N PRO A 229 -11.16 15.94 0.71
CA PRO A 229 -9.70 15.83 0.75
C PRO A 229 -9.06 16.60 1.91
N LEU A 230 -9.41 17.86 2.14
CA LEU A 230 -8.82 18.64 3.25
C LEU A 230 -9.32 18.20 4.62
N PHE A 231 -10.54 17.69 4.71
CA PHE A 231 -11.04 17.11 5.96
C PHE A 231 -10.34 15.80 6.29
N ALA A 232 -9.97 14.99 5.27
CA ALA A 232 -9.15 13.79 5.45
C ALA A 232 -7.78 14.13 6.06
N VAL A 233 -7.12 15.19 5.59
CA VAL A 233 -5.87 15.68 6.20
C VAL A 233 -6.07 16.08 7.68
N TYR A 234 -7.18 16.74 8.01
CA TYR A 234 -7.50 17.06 9.40
C TYR A 234 -7.68 15.78 10.24
N ARG A 235 -8.40 14.79 9.72
CA ARG A 235 -8.56 13.47 10.35
C ARG A 235 -7.23 12.78 10.57
N LEU A 236 -6.37 12.73 9.57
CA LEU A 236 -5.02 12.18 9.71
C LEU A 236 -4.24 12.81 10.87
N GLY A 237 -4.38 14.14 11.06
CA GLY A 237 -3.79 14.84 12.21
C GLY A 237 -4.38 14.43 13.56
N LEU A 238 -5.69 14.14 13.62
CA LEU A 238 -6.33 13.58 14.81
C LEU A 238 -5.87 12.14 15.08
N ASP A 239 -5.82 11.30 14.05
CA ASP A 239 -5.40 9.91 14.15
C ASP A 239 -3.94 9.81 14.62
N ALA A 240 -3.04 10.66 14.11
CA ALA A 240 -1.67 10.75 14.59
C ALA A 240 -1.57 11.16 16.06
N ARG A 241 -2.41 12.12 16.50
CA ARG A 241 -2.46 12.52 17.91
C ARG A 241 -2.99 11.39 18.80
N ASP A 242 -4.03 10.71 18.37
CA ASP A 242 -4.66 9.64 19.13
C ASP A 242 -3.74 8.43 19.21
N TYR A 243 -2.97 8.15 18.15
CA TYR A 243 -1.87 7.19 18.17
C TYR A 243 -0.79 7.53 19.23
N GLN A 244 -0.34 8.78 19.28
CA GLN A 244 0.63 9.21 20.31
C GLN A 244 0.08 9.08 21.73
N ARG A 245 -1.21 9.33 21.94
CA ARG A 245 -1.87 9.09 23.23
C ARG A 245 -1.91 7.60 23.57
N GLN A 246 -2.25 6.77 22.60
CA GLN A 246 -2.27 5.32 22.76
C GLN A 246 -0.90 4.78 23.17
N LEU A 247 0.19 5.22 22.52
CA LEU A 247 1.55 4.87 22.93
C LEU A 247 1.86 5.32 24.36
N ALA A 248 1.42 6.52 24.75
CA ALA A 248 1.63 7.03 26.11
C ALA A 248 0.83 6.25 27.17
N GLU A 249 -0.36 5.75 26.87
CA GLU A 249 -1.14 4.90 27.75
C GLU A 249 -0.55 3.48 27.85
N ILE A 250 -0.09 2.91 26.73
CA ILE A 250 0.64 1.62 26.70
C ILE A 250 1.88 1.69 27.61
N ALA A 251 2.66 2.77 27.50
CA ALA A 251 3.88 2.95 28.32
C ALA A 251 3.61 3.07 29.83
N LYS A 252 2.39 3.43 30.22
CA LYS A 252 1.99 3.51 31.65
C LYS A 252 1.48 2.20 32.22
N GLN A 253 1.19 1.21 31.39
CA GLN A 253 0.65 -0.07 31.85
C GLN A 253 1.67 -0.77 32.79
N PRO A 254 1.22 -1.35 33.90
CA PRO A 254 2.08 -2.20 34.72
C PRO A 254 2.52 -3.44 33.91
N ASN A 255 3.41 -4.25 34.44
CA ASN A 255 3.76 -5.50 33.77
C ASN A 255 2.54 -6.44 33.79
N VAL A 256 1.92 -6.60 32.64
CA VAL A 256 0.69 -7.38 32.39
C VAL A 256 0.94 -8.65 31.59
N THR A 257 2.19 -9.00 31.33
CA THR A 257 2.55 -10.16 30.50
C THR A 257 1.92 -11.45 31.01
N ALA A 258 1.83 -11.61 32.33
CA ALA A 258 1.21 -12.78 32.96
C ALA A 258 -0.30 -12.94 32.66
N GLU A 259 -1.01 -11.88 32.29
CA GLU A 259 -2.43 -11.94 31.95
C GLU A 259 -2.70 -12.69 30.64
N PHE A 260 -1.70 -12.72 29.76
CA PHE A 260 -1.77 -13.38 28.45
C PHE A 260 -1.08 -14.75 28.41
N TYR A 261 -0.34 -15.11 29.45
CA TYR A 261 0.36 -16.38 29.52
C TYR A 261 -0.62 -17.54 29.57
N LYS A 262 -0.41 -18.51 28.71
CA LYS A 262 -1.10 -19.80 28.68
C LYS A 262 -0.07 -20.92 28.82
N PRO A 263 -0.23 -21.86 29.78
CA PRO A 263 0.75 -22.92 29.98
C PRO A 263 0.73 -23.98 28.87
N GLN A 264 -0.32 -23.97 28.06
CA GLN A 264 -0.52 -24.92 26.97
C GLN A 264 -1.43 -24.36 25.87
N ILE A 265 -1.30 -24.90 24.66
CA ILE A 265 -2.23 -24.67 23.58
C ILE A 265 -3.43 -25.58 23.81
N ALA A 266 -4.63 -24.99 23.84
CA ALA A 266 -5.85 -25.79 23.96
C ALA A 266 -6.03 -26.67 22.74
N SER A 267 -6.32 -27.95 22.93
CA SER A 267 -6.55 -28.92 21.86
C SER A 267 -8.01 -29.38 21.84
N ALA A 268 -8.62 -29.36 20.67
CA ALA A 268 -9.98 -29.83 20.41
C ALA A 268 -10.01 -30.99 19.40
N THR A 269 -8.86 -31.35 18.84
CA THR A 269 -8.78 -32.42 17.83
C THR A 269 -7.77 -33.47 18.23
N GLU A 270 -8.02 -34.69 17.77
CA GLU A 270 -7.02 -35.75 17.82
C GLU A 270 -6.09 -35.59 16.61
N ARG A 271 -4.81 -35.83 16.82
CA ARG A 271 -3.81 -35.79 15.75
C ARG A 271 -4.23 -36.72 14.60
N PRO A 272 -4.18 -36.22 13.34
CA PRO A 272 -4.51 -37.07 12.18
C PRO A 272 -3.58 -38.28 12.09
N ARG A 273 -4.17 -39.46 11.94
CA ARG A 273 -3.40 -40.71 11.86
C ARG A 273 -2.51 -40.81 10.62
N ASN A 274 -2.86 -40.09 9.56
CA ASN A 274 -2.13 -40.10 8.28
C ASN A 274 -0.93 -39.13 8.27
N LEU A 275 -0.83 -38.24 9.25
CA LEU A 275 0.27 -37.31 9.37
C LEU A 275 1.32 -37.88 10.34
N GLN A 276 2.58 -37.98 9.89
CA GLN A 276 3.66 -38.53 10.70
C GLN A 276 3.93 -37.67 11.95
N GLU A 277 4.49 -38.28 13.00
CA GLU A 277 5.03 -37.51 14.11
C GLU A 277 6.15 -36.61 13.63
N ARG A 278 6.11 -35.33 14.08
CA ARG A 278 7.09 -34.32 13.69
C ARG A 278 7.13 -34.11 12.16
N SER A 279 5.96 -34.13 11.50
CA SER A 279 5.85 -33.76 10.09
C SER A 279 6.36 -32.33 9.87
N ASN A 280 6.93 -32.08 8.72
CA ASN A 280 7.30 -30.73 8.30
C ASN A 280 6.07 -29.84 8.18
N VAL A 281 6.27 -28.54 8.36
CA VAL A 281 5.21 -27.54 8.16
C VAL A 281 5.70 -26.47 7.21
N VAL A 282 4.93 -26.22 6.16
CA VAL A 282 5.16 -25.14 5.20
C VAL A 282 3.98 -24.18 5.25
N LEU A 283 4.24 -22.93 5.65
CA LEU A 283 3.24 -21.88 5.75
C LEU A 283 3.43 -20.90 4.60
N ILE A 284 2.42 -20.78 3.76
CA ILE A 284 2.44 -19.93 2.56
C ILE A 284 1.45 -18.78 2.78
N PHE A 285 1.97 -17.58 2.90
CA PHE A 285 1.20 -16.34 2.91
C PHE A 285 1.15 -15.78 1.49
N ILE A 286 -0.05 -15.65 0.95
CA ILE A 286 -0.26 -14.97 -0.32
C ILE A 286 -0.52 -13.49 -0.05
N GLU A 287 0.19 -12.62 -0.74
CA GLU A 287 -0.05 -11.18 -0.68
C GLU A 287 -1.49 -10.83 -1.10
N GLY A 288 -2.24 -10.21 -0.18
CA GLY A 288 -3.50 -9.58 -0.47
C GLY A 288 -4.53 -10.45 -1.18
N LEU A 289 -4.86 -11.64 -0.67
CA LEU A 289 -5.80 -12.58 -1.31
C LEU A 289 -7.11 -12.72 -0.53
N SER A 290 -8.21 -12.31 -1.13
CA SER A 290 -9.59 -12.58 -0.65
C SER A 290 -10.15 -13.88 -1.20
N GLN A 291 -11.01 -14.57 -0.44
CA GLN A 291 -11.69 -15.79 -0.89
C GLN A 291 -12.48 -15.57 -2.19
N SER A 292 -13.10 -14.40 -2.33
CA SER A 292 -13.83 -14.01 -3.54
C SER A 292 -13.04 -14.04 -4.85
N ILE A 293 -11.72 -13.87 -4.79
CA ILE A 293 -10.84 -14.00 -5.98
C ILE A 293 -10.72 -15.46 -6.39
N ILE A 294 -10.62 -16.37 -5.41
CA ILE A 294 -10.58 -17.82 -5.66
C ILE A 294 -11.91 -18.29 -6.23
N ASP A 295 -13.02 -17.74 -5.74
CA ASP A 295 -14.39 -18.12 -6.11
C ASP A 295 -14.90 -17.41 -7.36
N ASP A 296 -14.11 -16.52 -7.97
CA ASP A 296 -14.52 -15.73 -9.12
C ASP A 296 -14.99 -16.61 -10.30
N GLU A 297 -16.12 -16.24 -10.90
CA GLU A 297 -16.75 -16.98 -11.99
C GLU A 297 -15.88 -17.07 -13.25
N ARG A 298 -14.93 -16.15 -13.43
CA ARG A 298 -13.96 -16.17 -14.53
C ARG A 298 -12.91 -17.26 -14.38
N ASN A 299 -12.93 -17.99 -13.26
CA ASN A 299 -11.99 -19.05 -12.95
C ASN A 299 -10.53 -18.59 -12.98
N LEU A 300 -10.26 -17.53 -12.20
CA LEU A 300 -8.93 -16.92 -12.13
C LEU A 300 -7.90 -17.84 -11.49
N MET A 301 -8.30 -18.58 -10.44
CA MET A 301 -7.44 -19.46 -9.65
C MET A 301 -8.00 -20.89 -9.59
N PRO A 302 -8.08 -21.60 -10.74
CA PRO A 302 -8.70 -22.93 -10.80
C PRO A 302 -8.00 -23.98 -9.95
N TYR A 303 -6.66 -23.94 -9.89
CA TYR A 303 -5.90 -24.94 -9.15
C TYR A 303 -6.01 -24.73 -7.63
N VAL A 304 -5.89 -23.49 -7.16
CA VAL A 304 -6.10 -23.17 -5.73
C VAL A 304 -7.49 -23.57 -5.28
N ARG A 305 -8.52 -23.26 -6.07
CA ARG A 305 -9.91 -23.67 -5.81
C ARG A 305 -10.05 -25.20 -5.72
N GLN A 306 -9.45 -25.93 -6.66
CA GLN A 306 -9.46 -27.40 -6.65
C GLN A 306 -8.74 -27.92 -5.42
N LEU A 307 -7.53 -27.45 -5.12
CA LEU A 307 -6.75 -27.91 -3.98
C LEU A 307 -7.45 -27.60 -2.65
N GLN A 308 -8.09 -26.44 -2.53
CA GLN A 308 -8.89 -26.07 -1.37
C GLN A 308 -10.06 -27.06 -1.16
N ALA A 309 -10.74 -27.47 -2.24
CA ALA A 309 -11.80 -28.47 -2.18
C ALA A 309 -11.28 -29.89 -1.82
N GLU A 310 -10.03 -30.19 -2.10
CA GLU A 310 -9.32 -31.44 -1.73
C GLU A 310 -8.68 -31.38 -0.33
N SER A 311 -8.86 -30.29 0.41
CA SER A 311 -8.16 -29.96 1.64
C SER A 311 -9.11 -29.90 2.85
N LEU A 312 -8.53 -29.78 4.04
CA LEU A 312 -9.24 -29.29 5.21
C LEU A 312 -9.26 -27.75 5.16
N SER A 313 -10.39 -27.15 4.89
CA SER A 313 -10.56 -25.72 4.69
C SER A 313 -11.51 -25.08 5.70
N PHE A 314 -11.36 -23.77 5.90
CA PHE A 314 -12.17 -23.00 6.83
C PHE A 314 -12.92 -21.91 6.05
N SER A 315 -14.24 -21.85 6.18
CA SER A 315 -15.10 -20.82 5.57
C SER A 315 -15.62 -19.84 6.63
N GLY A 316 -15.97 -18.62 6.21
CA GLY A 316 -16.33 -17.55 7.13
C GLY A 316 -15.13 -17.09 7.98
N TYR A 317 -13.92 -17.15 7.42
CA TYR A 317 -12.65 -16.80 8.06
C TYR A 317 -12.13 -15.49 7.50
N TYR A 318 -11.78 -14.54 8.36
CA TYR A 318 -11.46 -13.17 8.00
C TYR A 318 -10.02 -12.79 8.34
N ASN A 319 -9.49 -11.75 7.70
CA ASN A 319 -8.24 -11.14 8.14
C ASN A 319 -8.45 -10.40 9.48
N HIS A 320 -7.45 -10.45 10.38
CA HIS A 320 -7.49 -9.78 11.70
C HIS A 320 -7.01 -8.34 11.66
N THR A 321 -6.31 -7.97 10.61
CA THR A 321 -5.74 -6.65 10.37
C THR A 321 -5.52 -6.42 8.89
N PHE A 322 -5.04 -5.24 8.54
CA PHE A 322 -4.68 -4.89 7.18
C PHE A 322 -3.21 -4.46 7.10
N ALA A 323 -2.61 -4.66 5.93
CA ALA A 323 -1.23 -4.51 5.52
C ALA A 323 -0.29 -5.65 5.95
N THR A 324 0.65 -5.94 5.05
CA THR A 324 1.53 -7.11 5.04
C THR A 324 2.26 -7.32 6.37
N TYR A 325 2.99 -6.31 6.85
CA TYR A 325 3.80 -6.47 8.08
C TYR A 325 2.96 -6.86 9.30
N ARG A 326 1.83 -6.19 9.51
CA ARG A 326 0.90 -6.50 10.61
C ARG A 326 0.26 -7.87 10.43
N GLY A 327 -0.10 -8.21 9.19
CA GLY A 327 -0.72 -9.48 8.85
C GLY A 327 0.19 -10.69 9.11
N LEU A 328 1.46 -10.61 8.70
CA LEU A 328 2.43 -11.68 8.90
C LEU A 328 2.76 -11.89 10.37
N ILE A 329 3.22 -10.84 11.06
CA ILE A 329 3.62 -10.95 12.46
C ILE A 329 2.42 -11.27 13.38
N GLY A 330 1.25 -10.68 13.07
CA GLY A 330 0.03 -10.95 13.82
C GLY A 330 -0.38 -12.42 13.78
N GLN A 331 -0.26 -13.09 12.66
CA GLN A 331 -0.55 -14.51 12.53
C GLN A 331 0.52 -15.40 13.18
N LEU A 332 1.81 -15.06 13.03
CA LEU A 332 2.91 -15.83 13.62
C LEU A 332 2.95 -15.75 15.16
N TYR A 333 2.48 -14.65 15.74
CA TYR A 333 2.38 -14.45 17.19
C TYR A 333 0.95 -14.63 17.72
N SER A 334 -0.02 -14.90 16.85
CA SER A 334 -1.45 -14.95 17.19
C SER A 334 -1.89 -13.75 18.04
N GLY A 335 -1.55 -12.53 17.56
CA GLY A 335 -1.82 -11.30 18.28
C GLY A 335 -1.69 -10.05 17.42
N TYR A 336 -2.25 -8.96 17.88
CA TYR A 336 -2.30 -7.72 17.12
C TYR A 336 -0.98 -6.96 17.12
N GLN A 337 -0.73 -6.21 16.05
CA GLN A 337 0.33 -5.24 15.93
C GLN A 337 -0.25 -3.82 15.90
N LEU A 338 0.36 -2.92 16.66
CA LEU A 338 -0.01 -1.51 16.68
C LEU A 338 0.60 -0.77 15.47
N ASP A 339 1.86 -1.08 15.17
CA ASP A 339 2.63 -0.51 14.07
C ASP A 339 3.23 -1.62 13.21
N ASN A 340 3.69 -1.29 12.01
CA ASN A 340 4.35 -2.22 11.11
C ASN A 340 5.67 -2.76 11.68
N TYR A 341 6.37 -1.96 12.47
CA TYR A 341 7.71 -2.24 12.98
C TYR A 341 7.77 -2.43 14.51
N ASP A 342 6.62 -2.71 15.12
CA ASP A 342 6.58 -3.02 16.55
C ASP A 342 7.40 -4.27 16.87
N ASP A 343 8.28 -4.16 17.84
CA ASP A 343 8.92 -5.31 18.44
C ASP A 343 7.89 -6.21 19.13
N ASN A 344 8.03 -7.52 18.98
CA ASN A 344 7.25 -8.50 19.71
C ASN A 344 8.16 -9.52 20.37
N SER A 345 8.26 -9.46 21.70
CA SER A 345 9.08 -10.34 22.52
C SER A 345 8.31 -11.52 23.13
N LEU A 346 7.04 -11.70 22.76
CA LEU A 346 6.25 -12.85 23.16
C LEU A 346 6.67 -14.10 22.38
N ILE A 347 6.26 -15.27 22.86
CA ILE A 347 6.54 -16.54 22.21
C ILE A 347 5.78 -16.61 20.88
N SER A 348 6.52 -16.78 19.79
CA SER A 348 6.01 -16.89 18.44
C SER A 348 5.79 -18.36 18.02
N MET A 349 5.17 -18.53 16.86
CA MET A 349 5.03 -19.85 16.22
C MET A 349 6.39 -20.48 15.92
N GLN A 350 7.35 -19.73 15.38
CA GLN A 350 8.71 -20.21 15.11
C GLN A 350 9.49 -20.56 16.40
N ASP A 351 9.26 -19.86 17.51
CA ASP A 351 9.88 -20.21 18.78
C ASP A 351 9.37 -21.56 19.30
N ILE A 352 8.07 -21.83 19.17
CA ILE A 352 7.47 -23.11 19.55
C ILE A 352 8.03 -24.25 18.70
N PHE A 353 8.11 -24.05 17.37
CA PHE A 353 8.71 -25.04 16.49
C PHE A 353 10.17 -25.32 16.81
N ARG A 354 10.96 -24.27 17.06
CA ARG A 354 12.36 -24.41 17.47
C ARG A 354 12.50 -25.18 18.78
N LYS A 355 11.65 -24.88 19.77
CA LYS A 355 11.60 -25.62 21.04
C LYS A 355 11.30 -27.10 20.85
N GLN A 356 10.51 -27.45 19.82
CA GLN A 356 10.21 -28.82 19.40
C GLN A 356 11.32 -29.44 18.52
N GLY A 357 12.42 -28.73 18.29
CA GLY A 357 13.58 -29.19 17.53
C GLY A 357 13.37 -29.18 16.02
N TYR A 358 12.53 -28.28 15.51
CA TYR A 358 12.41 -27.97 14.10
C TYR A 358 13.44 -26.91 13.70
N LEU A 359 14.00 -27.04 12.51
CA LEU A 359 14.70 -25.93 11.86
C LEU A 359 13.64 -24.93 11.37
N THR A 360 13.80 -23.65 11.68
CA THR A 360 12.85 -22.62 11.27
C THR A 360 13.45 -21.71 10.20
N SER A 361 12.73 -21.49 9.11
CA SER A 361 13.20 -20.64 8.02
C SER A 361 12.09 -19.77 7.44
N PHE A 362 12.47 -18.62 6.90
CA PHE A 362 11.58 -17.74 6.16
C PHE A 362 12.18 -17.40 4.80
N VAL A 363 11.41 -17.62 3.72
CA VAL A 363 11.80 -17.23 2.37
C VAL A 363 11.41 -15.78 2.13
N ASN A 364 12.42 -14.90 2.03
CA ASN A 364 12.24 -13.48 1.77
C ASN A 364 12.13 -13.22 0.27
N THR A 365 10.96 -12.84 -0.19
CA THR A 365 10.69 -12.54 -1.60
C THR A 365 11.03 -11.10 -2.01
N GLU A 366 11.40 -10.26 -1.05
CA GLU A 366 11.84 -8.88 -1.27
C GLU A 366 13.29 -8.66 -0.76
N PRO A 367 14.30 -9.38 -1.27
CA PRO A 367 15.65 -9.40 -0.67
C PRO A 367 16.36 -8.04 -0.72
N ARG A 368 15.92 -7.12 -1.59
CA ARG A 368 16.43 -5.75 -1.70
C ARG A 368 15.67 -4.72 -0.87
N ASN A 369 14.52 -5.09 -0.32
CA ASN A 369 13.77 -4.25 0.60
C ASN A 369 14.42 -4.33 1.99
N VAL A 370 15.25 -3.33 2.29
CA VAL A 370 16.03 -3.27 3.55
C VAL A 370 15.11 -3.24 4.78
N GLN A 371 13.98 -2.56 4.71
CA GLN A 371 13.05 -2.47 5.83
C GLN A 371 12.34 -3.80 6.07
N PHE A 372 11.89 -4.46 5.01
CA PHE A 372 11.28 -5.77 5.11
C PHE A 372 12.27 -6.82 5.63
N THR A 373 13.52 -6.79 5.14
CA THR A 373 14.58 -7.67 5.64
C THR A 373 14.82 -7.48 7.13
N LYS A 374 14.95 -6.26 7.62
CA LYS A 374 15.08 -5.97 9.07
C LYS A 374 13.88 -6.46 9.88
N TYR A 375 12.68 -6.31 9.34
CA TYR A 375 11.47 -6.79 9.95
C TYR A 375 11.46 -8.31 10.07
N LEU A 376 11.88 -9.04 9.03
CA LEU A 376 12.02 -10.50 9.06
C LEU A 376 13.12 -10.96 10.02
N ASP A 377 14.26 -10.25 10.07
CA ASP A 377 15.34 -10.53 11.03
C ASP A 377 14.84 -10.42 12.47
N ALA A 378 13.98 -9.43 12.77
CA ALA A 378 13.39 -9.26 14.09
C ALA A 378 12.43 -10.40 14.50
N MET A 379 11.90 -11.17 13.56
CA MET A 379 11.08 -12.36 13.85
C MET A 379 11.89 -13.57 14.33
N ASN A 380 13.22 -13.50 14.23
CA ASN A 380 14.13 -14.50 14.80
C ASN A 380 13.92 -15.93 14.28
N PHE A 381 13.76 -16.11 12.96
CA PHE A 381 13.89 -17.43 12.32
C PHE A 381 15.37 -17.89 12.36
N ASP A 382 15.63 -19.19 12.37
CA ASP A 382 17.01 -19.71 12.31
C ASP A 382 17.68 -19.37 10.98
N GLN A 383 16.91 -19.28 9.90
CA GLN A 383 17.39 -18.95 8.57
C GLN A 383 16.45 -17.99 7.87
N LEU A 384 17.01 -16.92 7.36
CA LEU A 384 16.35 -16.04 6.40
C LEU A 384 16.91 -16.38 5.00
N VAL A 385 16.07 -17.03 4.18
CA VAL A 385 16.48 -17.48 2.84
C VAL A 385 16.29 -16.34 1.87
N MET A 386 17.39 -15.77 1.38
CA MET A 386 17.42 -14.68 0.41
C MET A 386 18.79 -14.58 -0.25
N ASP A 387 18.82 -14.05 -1.47
CA ASP A 387 20.04 -13.63 -2.14
C ASP A 387 19.87 -12.22 -2.71
N PRO A 388 20.33 -11.17 -1.99
CA PRO A 388 20.20 -9.77 -2.42
C PRO A 388 21.07 -9.42 -3.63
N GLU A 389 22.07 -10.24 -3.97
CA GLU A 389 22.96 -10.02 -5.12
C GLU A 389 22.35 -10.55 -6.42
N THR A 390 21.46 -11.53 -6.35
CA THR A 390 20.74 -12.04 -7.52
C THR A 390 19.76 -11.00 -8.06
N THR A 391 19.68 -10.92 -9.39
CA THR A 391 18.67 -10.11 -10.08
C THR A 391 17.48 -10.98 -10.40
N TYR A 392 16.40 -10.78 -9.68
CA TYR A 392 15.15 -11.49 -9.86
C TYR A 392 14.25 -10.79 -10.90
N SER A 393 13.32 -11.55 -11.47
CA SER A 393 12.47 -11.10 -12.57
C SER A 393 11.27 -10.27 -12.12
N GLY A 394 10.95 -10.27 -10.85
CA GLY A 394 9.88 -9.46 -10.30
C GLY A 394 10.20 -7.96 -10.30
N PRO A 395 9.18 -7.10 -10.29
CA PRO A 395 9.35 -5.66 -10.27
C PRO A 395 10.20 -5.19 -9.08
N GLY A 396 11.13 -4.26 -9.33
CA GLY A 396 12.06 -3.77 -8.29
C GLY A 396 13.15 -4.78 -7.88
N GLY A 397 13.23 -5.93 -8.57
CA GLY A 397 14.17 -7.01 -8.23
C GLY A 397 13.67 -7.90 -7.09
N THR A 398 12.36 -7.94 -6.87
CA THR A 398 11.67 -8.93 -6.02
C THR A 398 11.63 -10.28 -6.75
N LEU A 399 11.41 -11.35 -6.00
CA LEU A 399 11.14 -12.65 -6.60
C LEU A 399 9.77 -12.60 -7.29
N SER A 400 9.69 -13.06 -8.55
CA SER A 400 8.41 -13.42 -9.15
C SER A 400 7.80 -14.61 -8.41
N ASP A 401 6.48 -14.86 -8.57
CA ASP A 401 5.85 -16.03 -7.94
C ASP A 401 6.56 -17.34 -8.33
N LYS A 402 7.01 -17.44 -9.59
CA LYS A 402 7.79 -18.59 -10.06
C LYS A 402 9.09 -18.77 -9.28
N GLU A 403 9.87 -17.69 -9.16
CA GLU A 403 11.15 -17.72 -8.42
C GLU A 403 10.92 -17.97 -6.93
N ALA A 404 9.87 -17.41 -6.35
CA ALA A 404 9.50 -17.62 -4.95
C ALA A 404 9.17 -19.10 -4.67
N PHE A 405 8.34 -19.73 -5.48
CA PHE A 405 8.00 -21.15 -5.33
C PHE A 405 9.16 -22.09 -5.65
N GLU A 406 10.04 -21.73 -6.59
CA GLU A 406 11.27 -22.47 -6.85
C GLU A 406 12.20 -22.42 -5.63
N THR A 407 12.42 -21.22 -5.06
CA THR A 407 13.23 -21.03 -3.85
C THR A 407 12.64 -21.77 -2.65
N LEU A 408 11.32 -21.74 -2.47
CA LEU A 408 10.64 -22.51 -1.42
C LEU A 408 10.90 -24.02 -1.59
N TYR A 409 10.74 -24.54 -2.79
CA TYR A 409 11.00 -25.97 -3.06
C TYR A 409 12.45 -26.36 -2.76
N GLU A 410 13.42 -25.56 -3.22
CA GLU A 410 14.85 -25.79 -2.97
C GLU A 410 15.17 -25.73 -1.46
N THR A 411 14.56 -24.82 -0.74
CA THR A 411 14.67 -24.71 0.73
C THR A 411 14.13 -25.97 1.42
N MET A 412 12.96 -26.47 1.01
CA MET A 412 12.39 -27.71 1.52
C MET A 412 13.31 -28.91 1.28
N VAL A 413 13.91 -29.01 0.09
CA VAL A 413 14.87 -30.07 -0.25
C VAL A 413 16.11 -29.98 0.63
N ALA A 414 16.69 -28.79 0.78
CA ALA A 414 17.88 -28.56 1.58
C ALA A 414 17.70 -28.87 3.08
N GLN A 415 16.47 -28.81 3.58
CA GLN A 415 16.13 -29.06 4.98
C GLN A 415 15.56 -30.47 5.24
N SER A 416 15.48 -31.31 4.23
CA SER A 416 14.77 -32.61 4.30
C SER A 416 15.34 -33.63 5.30
N ASP A 417 16.57 -33.41 5.80
CA ASP A 417 17.25 -34.32 6.74
C ASP A 417 16.73 -34.19 8.20
N GLN A 418 15.93 -33.18 8.50
CA GLN A 418 15.38 -32.90 9.84
C GLN A 418 13.98 -32.27 9.72
N PRO A 419 13.16 -32.36 10.78
CA PRO A 419 11.89 -31.64 10.80
C PRO A 419 12.12 -30.13 10.64
N TYR A 420 11.31 -29.47 9.79
CA TYR A 420 11.41 -28.04 9.54
C TYR A 420 10.04 -27.35 9.54
N PHE A 421 10.08 -26.08 9.92
CA PHE A 421 9.02 -25.12 9.72
C PHE A 421 9.51 -24.02 8.78
N THR A 422 8.98 -23.96 7.58
CA THR A 422 9.34 -22.95 6.60
C THR A 422 8.14 -22.08 6.29
N ALA A 423 8.27 -20.77 6.51
CA ALA A 423 7.29 -19.80 6.10
C ALA A 423 7.76 -19.06 4.84
N MET A 424 6.83 -18.67 3.99
CA MET A 424 7.05 -17.83 2.83
C MET A 424 5.90 -16.85 2.67
N TYR A 425 6.21 -15.67 2.21
CA TYR A 425 5.27 -14.66 1.74
C TYR A 425 5.50 -14.45 0.24
N THR A 426 4.46 -14.41 -0.58
CA THR A 426 4.56 -14.06 -1.99
C THR A 426 4.38 -12.57 -2.19
N PHE A 427 4.99 -11.98 -3.22
CA PHE A 427 4.87 -10.56 -3.52
C PHE A 427 4.19 -10.27 -4.87
N GLY A 428 4.02 -11.29 -5.70
CA GLY A 428 3.58 -11.13 -7.09
C GLY A 428 2.16 -10.59 -7.26
N THR A 429 1.30 -10.71 -6.25
CA THR A 429 -0.09 -10.20 -6.27
C THR A 429 -0.24 -8.79 -5.69
N HIS A 430 0.87 -8.17 -5.24
CA HIS A 430 0.86 -6.81 -4.69
C HIS A 430 0.26 -5.79 -5.68
N ILE A 431 -0.44 -4.78 -5.15
CA ILE A 431 -0.97 -3.68 -5.97
C ILE A 431 0.15 -3.07 -6.82
N SER A 432 -0.19 -2.50 -7.95
CA SER A 432 0.78 -1.92 -8.90
C SER A 432 1.69 -2.91 -9.64
N MET A 433 1.61 -4.21 -9.36
CA MET A 433 2.37 -5.23 -10.07
C MET A 433 1.65 -5.70 -11.33
N ASP A 434 2.43 -6.22 -12.27
CA ASP A 434 1.95 -7.09 -13.35
C ASP A 434 2.80 -8.35 -13.36
N SER A 435 2.20 -9.49 -13.64
CA SER A 435 2.95 -10.73 -13.72
C SER A 435 4.02 -10.66 -14.81
N PRO A 436 5.26 -11.07 -14.54
CA PRO A 436 6.29 -11.20 -15.59
C PRO A 436 6.11 -12.45 -16.46
N ASP A 437 5.41 -13.47 -15.99
CA ASP A 437 5.34 -14.78 -16.62
C ASP A 437 4.00 -15.00 -17.34
N GLU A 438 2.96 -15.46 -16.62
CA GLU A 438 1.69 -15.87 -17.21
C GLU A 438 0.67 -14.72 -17.22
N LYS A 439 -0.20 -14.70 -18.22
CA LYS A 439 -1.21 -13.65 -18.41
C LYS A 439 -2.60 -14.24 -18.54
N TYR A 440 -3.59 -13.55 -18.00
CA TYR A 440 -4.99 -13.91 -18.14
C TYR A 440 -5.60 -13.33 -19.43
N GLY A 441 -6.26 -14.18 -20.22
CA GLY A 441 -6.97 -13.75 -21.43
C GLY A 441 -6.07 -13.07 -22.45
N ASP A 442 -6.31 -11.78 -22.73
CA ASP A 442 -5.48 -10.99 -23.66
C ASP A 442 -4.28 -10.31 -22.99
N GLY A 443 -4.08 -10.52 -21.71
CA GLY A 443 -2.95 -10.03 -20.93
C GLY A 443 -2.98 -8.54 -20.59
N ARG A 444 -4.06 -7.82 -20.88
CA ARG A 444 -4.12 -6.37 -20.69
C ARG A 444 -4.45 -5.94 -19.27
N ASN A 445 -5.06 -6.81 -18.49
CA ASN A 445 -5.48 -6.48 -17.15
C ASN A 445 -4.48 -7.02 -16.13
N HIS A 446 -3.74 -6.13 -15.48
CA HIS A 446 -2.66 -6.49 -14.55
C HIS A 446 -3.18 -7.21 -13.31
N LEU A 447 -4.35 -6.84 -12.79
CA LEU A 447 -4.95 -7.49 -11.62
C LEU A 447 -5.31 -8.95 -11.93
N LEU A 448 -5.96 -9.20 -13.07
CA LEU A 448 -6.29 -10.57 -13.48
C LEU A 448 -5.04 -11.40 -13.76
N ASN A 449 -4.02 -10.79 -14.38
CA ASN A 449 -2.74 -11.43 -14.65
C ASN A 449 -2.08 -11.92 -13.36
N ARG A 450 -2.03 -11.09 -12.31
CA ARG A 450 -1.37 -11.40 -11.03
C ARG A 450 -1.93 -12.66 -10.40
N PHE A 451 -3.24 -12.73 -10.22
CA PHE A 451 -3.89 -13.88 -9.57
C PHE A 451 -3.84 -15.15 -10.43
N HIS A 452 -3.99 -14.99 -11.74
CA HIS A 452 -3.86 -16.12 -12.68
C HIS A 452 -2.43 -16.69 -12.69
N ASN A 453 -1.42 -15.82 -12.72
CA ASN A 453 -0.03 -16.25 -12.64
C ASN A 453 0.26 -17.00 -11.34
N LEU A 454 -0.16 -16.44 -10.21
CA LEU A 454 0.01 -17.05 -8.90
C LEU A 454 -0.54 -18.49 -8.89
N ASP A 455 -1.74 -18.70 -9.41
CA ASP A 455 -2.37 -20.02 -9.49
C ASP A 455 -1.54 -21.03 -10.29
N ILE A 456 -1.04 -20.60 -11.46
CA ILE A 456 -0.20 -21.47 -12.34
C ILE A 456 1.14 -21.81 -11.67
N GLN A 457 1.80 -20.83 -11.06
CA GLN A 457 3.09 -21.07 -10.41
C GLN A 457 2.92 -21.92 -9.14
N PHE A 458 1.85 -21.72 -8.40
CA PHE A 458 1.49 -22.56 -7.26
C PHE A 458 1.16 -23.99 -7.69
N GLN A 459 0.42 -24.17 -8.79
CA GLN A 459 0.18 -25.48 -9.38
C GLN A 459 1.50 -26.21 -9.69
N ALA A 460 2.40 -25.56 -10.42
CA ALA A 460 3.70 -26.13 -10.80
C ALA A 460 4.52 -26.55 -9.55
N PHE A 461 4.53 -25.71 -8.51
CA PHE A 461 5.16 -26.02 -7.22
C PHE A 461 4.53 -27.27 -6.58
N MET A 462 3.21 -27.31 -6.43
CA MET A 462 2.52 -28.44 -5.78
C MET A 462 2.64 -29.74 -6.56
N GLU A 463 2.65 -29.69 -7.88
CA GLU A 463 2.90 -30.86 -8.72
C GLU A 463 4.33 -31.42 -8.49
N LYS A 464 5.32 -30.54 -8.38
CA LYS A 464 6.72 -30.89 -8.07
C LYS A 464 6.84 -31.50 -6.66
N VAL A 465 6.16 -30.92 -5.68
CA VAL A 465 6.08 -31.43 -4.30
C VAL A 465 5.40 -32.79 -4.24
N LYS A 466 4.29 -32.99 -4.94
CA LYS A 466 3.58 -34.27 -5.01
C LYS A 466 4.45 -35.35 -5.68
N ALA A 467 5.12 -35.00 -6.77
CA ALA A 467 5.99 -35.92 -7.52
C ALA A 467 7.23 -36.35 -6.72
N SER A 468 7.79 -35.48 -5.87
CA SER A 468 8.92 -35.80 -5.00
C SER A 468 8.54 -36.63 -3.77
N GLY A 469 7.25 -36.77 -3.49
CA GLY A 469 6.75 -37.45 -2.29
C GLY A 469 6.80 -36.60 -1.00
N MET A 470 7.27 -35.36 -1.03
CA MET A 470 7.33 -34.49 0.15
C MET A 470 5.95 -34.21 0.75
N ALA A 471 4.90 -34.20 -0.08
CA ALA A 471 3.53 -34.03 0.37
C ALA A 471 3.04 -35.13 1.35
N ASN A 472 3.74 -36.25 1.46
CA ASN A 472 3.37 -37.33 2.39
C ASN A 472 3.75 -37.02 3.86
N ASN A 473 4.73 -36.14 4.06
CA ASN A 473 5.26 -35.78 5.39
C ASN A 473 5.36 -34.27 5.62
N THR A 474 4.60 -33.49 4.90
CA THR A 474 4.60 -32.03 5.02
C THR A 474 3.18 -31.53 5.09
N LEU A 475 2.83 -30.83 6.16
CA LEU A 475 1.60 -30.05 6.25
C LEU A 475 1.79 -28.71 5.55
N PHE A 476 1.09 -28.50 4.46
CA PHE A 476 0.99 -27.19 3.79
C PHE A 476 -0.17 -26.40 4.39
N VAL A 477 0.12 -25.22 4.89
CA VAL A 477 -0.83 -24.24 5.37
C VAL A 477 -0.87 -23.10 4.36
N PHE A 478 -1.98 -22.95 3.65
CA PHE A 478 -2.20 -21.89 2.69
C PHE A 478 -3.11 -20.84 3.30
N THR A 479 -2.65 -19.61 3.33
CA THR A 479 -3.40 -18.46 3.83
C THR A 479 -2.94 -17.17 3.13
N THR A 480 -3.35 -16.03 3.64
CA THR A 480 -2.92 -14.71 3.17
C THR A 480 -2.47 -13.85 4.34
N ASP A 481 -1.70 -12.83 4.08
CA ASP A 481 -1.34 -11.81 5.05
C ASP A 481 -2.54 -10.89 5.38
N HIS A 482 -3.29 -10.46 4.37
CA HIS A 482 -4.50 -9.65 4.48
C HIS A 482 -5.43 -9.83 3.28
N ALA A 483 -6.59 -9.18 3.31
CA ALA A 483 -7.55 -9.19 2.21
C ALA A 483 -7.01 -8.40 0.99
N THR A 484 -7.50 -8.72 -0.22
CA THR A 484 -7.17 -7.99 -1.45
C THR A 484 -7.51 -6.51 -1.32
N TYR A 485 -6.57 -5.64 -1.67
CA TYR A 485 -6.79 -4.19 -1.66
C TYR A 485 -7.77 -3.75 -2.74
N GLN A 486 -8.72 -2.90 -2.39
CA GLN A 486 -9.72 -2.36 -3.32
C GLN A 486 -9.24 -1.05 -3.96
N ASP A 487 -8.27 -1.13 -4.86
CA ASP A 487 -7.86 0.00 -5.68
C ASP A 487 -8.84 0.27 -6.85
N ALA A 488 -8.51 1.26 -7.67
CA ALA A 488 -9.34 1.62 -8.82
C ALA A 488 -9.49 0.47 -9.83
N ASP A 489 -8.44 -0.33 -10.00
CA ASP A 489 -8.44 -1.47 -10.93
C ASP A 489 -9.31 -2.60 -10.39
N PHE A 490 -9.25 -2.87 -9.07
CA PHE A 490 -10.15 -3.82 -8.42
C PHE A 490 -11.62 -3.41 -8.60
N ILE A 491 -11.96 -2.15 -8.32
CA ILE A 491 -13.35 -1.65 -8.44
C ILE A 491 -13.84 -1.72 -9.88
N GLU A 492 -12.97 -1.49 -10.87
CA GLU A 492 -13.34 -1.63 -12.29
C GLU A 492 -13.64 -3.09 -12.66
N ILE A 493 -12.85 -4.03 -12.18
CA ILE A 493 -12.95 -5.45 -12.53
C ILE A 493 -14.04 -6.17 -11.72
N PHE A 494 -14.29 -5.74 -10.49
CA PHE A 494 -15.28 -6.30 -9.57
C PHE A 494 -16.33 -5.26 -9.16
N PRO A 495 -17.07 -4.63 -10.11
CA PRO A 495 -17.95 -3.50 -9.83
C PRO A 495 -19.15 -3.86 -8.92
N ASN A 496 -19.47 -5.14 -8.80
CA ASN A 496 -20.59 -5.65 -8.02
C ASN A 496 -20.14 -6.35 -6.72
N TYR A 497 -18.88 -6.24 -6.35
CA TYR A 497 -18.37 -6.84 -5.12
C TYR A 497 -18.55 -5.88 -3.94
N PRO A 498 -19.59 -6.06 -3.13
CA PRO A 498 -19.88 -5.15 -2.03
C PRO A 498 -18.96 -5.45 -0.84
N ARG A 499 -18.11 -4.51 -0.46
CA ARG A 499 -17.45 -4.53 0.84
C ARG A 499 -18.00 -3.43 1.74
N VAL A 500 -18.26 -3.79 2.97
CA VAL A 500 -18.65 -2.83 4.02
C VAL A 500 -17.45 -1.98 4.45
N ASN A 501 -16.28 -2.61 4.48
CA ASN A 501 -15.00 -1.95 4.73
C ASN A 501 -14.01 -2.38 3.64
N THR A 502 -13.20 -1.47 3.13
CA THR A 502 -12.28 -1.73 2.01
C THR A 502 -11.19 -2.75 2.33
N ASP A 503 -10.85 -2.92 3.62
CA ASP A 503 -9.66 -3.64 4.06
C ASP A 503 -10.00 -4.92 4.84
N VAL A 504 -11.28 -5.24 5.00
CA VAL A 504 -11.75 -6.44 5.70
C VAL A 504 -12.58 -7.32 4.77
N ASP A 505 -12.19 -8.58 4.67
CA ASP A 505 -12.87 -9.55 3.82
C ASP A 505 -12.67 -10.98 4.31
N GLU A 506 -13.47 -11.89 3.78
CA GLU A 506 -13.21 -13.32 3.91
C GLU A 506 -11.93 -13.68 3.17
N VAL A 507 -11.04 -14.43 3.85
CA VAL A 507 -9.73 -14.81 3.33
C VAL A 507 -9.54 -16.33 3.40
N PRO A 508 -8.72 -16.93 2.50
CA PRO A 508 -8.52 -18.36 2.51
C PRO A 508 -7.69 -18.84 3.70
N LEU A 509 -8.09 -19.97 4.26
CA LEU A 509 -7.25 -20.82 5.10
C LEU A 509 -7.57 -22.27 4.78
N PHE A 510 -6.57 -23.04 4.36
CA PHE A 510 -6.72 -24.49 4.22
C PHE A 510 -5.42 -25.24 4.50
N PHE A 511 -5.56 -26.47 4.93
CA PHE A 511 -4.49 -27.41 5.25
C PHE A 511 -4.47 -28.52 4.22
N TYR A 512 -3.30 -28.78 3.66
CA TYR A 512 -3.11 -29.85 2.69
C TYR A 512 -1.90 -30.74 3.03
N TYR A 513 -2.04 -32.02 2.91
CA TYR A 513 -0.98 -33.02 2.78
C TYR A 513 -1.55 -34.24 2.03
N ASN A 514 -0.70 -35.09 1.49
CA ASN A 514 -1.16 -36.26 0.73
C ASN A 514 -1.90 -37.25 1.65
N GLY A 515 -3.18 -37.48 1.39
CA GLY A 515 -4.05 -38.35 2.18
C GLY A 515 -4.85 -37.60 3.27
N ILE A 516 -4.88 -36.26 3.26
CA ILE A 516 -5.82 -35.49 4.09
C ILE A 516 -7.26 -35.82 3.71
N THR A 517 -8.15 -35.86 4.69
CA THR A 517 -9.58 -35.99 4.44
C THR A 517 -10.16 -34.63 4.13
N PRO A 518 -10.72 -34.40 2.94
CA PRO A 518 -11.35 -33.13 2.60
C PRO A 518 -12.52 -32.80 3.54
N GLN A 519 -12.53 -31.59 4.06
CA GLN A 519 -13.58 -31.09 4.94
C GLN A 519 -13.63 -29.58 4.89
N VAL A 520 -14.82 -29.00 4.97
CA VAL A 520 -15.03 -27.57 5.18
C VAL A 520 -15.56 -27.35 6.59
N ILE A 521 -14.91 -26.47 7.35
CA ILE A 521 -15.33 -26.07 8.70
C ILE A 521 -15.76 -24.61 8.63
N GLU A 522 -17.03 -24.35 8.91
CA GLU A 522 -17.58 -23.00 9.01
C GLU A 522 -17.22 -22.37 10.36
N VAL A 523 -16.47 -21.24 10.35
CA VAL A 523 -15.94 -20.63 11.56
C VAL A 523 -16.62 -19.31 11.95
N LYS A 524 -17.64 -18.89 11.19
CA LYS A 524 -18.62 -17.85 11.55
C LYS A 524 -18.00 -16.50 11.93
N GLY A 525 -17.07 -16.01 11.10
CA GLY A 525 -16.46 -14.70 11.27
C GLY A 525 -15.26 -14.67 12.20
N ARG A 526 -14.66 -15.81 12.53
CA ARG A 526 -13.36 -15.88 13.21
C ARG A 526 -12.26 -15.39 12.28
N ASN A 527 -11.11 -14.99 12.82
CA ASN A 527 -10.09 -14.34 12.03
C ASN A 527 -8.70 -14.98 12.12
N SER A 528 -7.78 -14.41 11.38
CA SER A 528 -6.44 -14.98 11.16
C SER A 528 -5.51 -15.00 12.40
N LEU A 529 -5.94 -14.45 13.55
CA LEU A 529 -5.27 -14.72 14.84
C LEU A 529 -5.35 -16.19 15.25
N ASP A 530 -6.38 -16.88 14.79
CA ASP A 530 -6.66 -18.27 15.16
C ASP A 530 -5.81 -19.28 14.36
N MET A 531 -5.08 -18.83 13.33
CA MET A 531 -4.28 -19.72 12.46
C MET A 531 -3.21 -20.49 13.25
N ALA A 532 -2.35 -19.80 14.01
CA ALA A 532 -1.25 -20.44 14.72
C ALA A 532 -1.73 -21.50 15.74
N PRO A 533 -2.67 -21.20 16.67
CA PRO A 533 -3.18 -22.22 17.58
C PRO A 533 -3.90 -23.36 16.86
N THR A 534 -4.52 -23.13 15.70
CA THR A 534 -5.17 -24.17 14.90
C THR A 534 -4.15 -25.13 14.28
N VAL A 535 -3.04 -24.61 13.77
CA VAL A 535 -1.95 -25.45 13.23
C VAL A 535 -1.37 -26.34 14.33
N PHE A 536 -1.08 -25.78 15.51
CA PHE A 536 -0.53 -26.56 16.63
C PHE A 536 -1.49 -27.60 17.18
N ASP A 537 -2.78 -27.27 17.31
CA ASP A 537 -3.83 -28.23 17.67
C ASP A 537 -3.85 -29.38 16.66
N TYR A 538 -3.84 -29.07 15.36
CA TYR A 538 -3.91 -30.07 14.30
C TYR A 538 -2.73 -31.03 14.29
N ILE A 539 -1.50 -30.54 14.51
CA ILE A 539 -0.28 -31.39 14.54
C ILE A 539 0.04 -31.97 15.93
N GLY A 540 -0.76 -31.61 16.93
CA GLY A 540 -0.63 -32.16 18.30
C GLY A 540 0.56 -31.61 19.08
N ILE A 541 1.03 -30.39 18.79
CA ILE A 541 2.06 -29.69 19.58
C ILE A 541 1.38 -28.88 20.69
N ASN A 542 1.80 -29.11 21.91
CA ASN A 542 1.25 -28.47 23.10
C ASN A 542 2.37 -27.79 23.91
N GLU A 543 2.41 -26.45 23.85
CA GLU A 543 3.45 -25.63 24.45
C GLU A 543 2.89 -24.36 25.10
N GLU A 544 3.66 -23.78 26.00
CA GLU A 544 3.36 -22.47 26.58
C GLU A 544 3.33 -21.38 25.49
N ASN A 545 2.43 -20.42 25.63
CA ASN A 545 2.22 -19.38 24.64
C ASN A 545 1.54 -18.14 25.20
N TYR A 546 1.41 -17.11 24.37
CA TYR A 546 0.68 -15.86 24.64
C TYR A 546 -0.37 -15.57 23.58
N PHE A 547 -0.81 -16.56 22.84
CA PHE A 547 -1.72 -16.42 21.72
C PHE A 547 -3.07 -15.81 22.14
N LEU A 548 -3.52 -14.77 21.46
CA LEU A 548 -4.88 -14.25 21.63
C LEU A 548 -5.90 -15.19 20.99
N GLY A 549 -5.55 -15.73 19.84
CA GLY A 549 -6.38 -16.69 19.13
C GLY A 549 -6.57 -18.01 19.87
N VAL A 550 -7.53 -18.79 19.35
CA VAL A 550 -7.90 -20.13 19.83
C VAL A 550 -8.07 -21.03 18.61
N SER A 551 -7.77 -22.32 18.71
CA SER A 551 -7.94 -23.25 17.61
C SER A 551 -9.34 -23.19 17.00
N LEU A 552 -9.43 -23.16 15.67
CA LEU A 552 -10.68 -23.13 14.90
C LEU A 552 -11.49 -24.42 15.03
N PHE A 553 -10.91 -25.47 15.57
CA PHE A 553 -11.63 -26.72 15.87
C PHE A 553 -12.54 -26.61 17.09
N PHE A 554 -12.33 -25.61 17.96
CA PHE A 554 -13.28 -25.30 19.03
C PHE A 554 -14.54 -24.65 18.46
N PRO A 555 -15.74 -25.08 18.88
CA PRO A 555 -16.97 -24.37 18.55
C PRO A 555 -16.90 -22.91 19.02
N LYS A 556 -17.39 -21.98 18.20
CA LYS A 556 -17.33 -20.54 18.50
C LYS A 556 -17.98 -20.18 19.84
N GLU A 557 -19.07 -20.82 20.21
CA GLU A 557 -19.81 -20.60 21.46
C GLU A 557 -18.98 -20.88 22.73
N ASN A 558 -17.95 -21.72 22.61
CA ASN A 558 -17.09 -22.16 23.71
C ASN A 558 -15.69 -21.57 23.65
N ASN A 559 -15.45 -20.61 22.78
CA ASN A 559 -14.12 -20.00 22.65
C ASN A 559 -14.17 -18.51 23.02
N ASN A 560 -13.04 -18.02 23.52
CA ASN A 560 -12.80 -16.62 23.80
C ASN A 560 -11.99 -15.97 22.66
N SER A 561 -12.15 -16.45 21.42
CA SER A 561 -11.42 -15.89 20.28
C SER A 561 -11.90 -14.48 19.96
N TYR A 562 -11.02 -13.75 19.35
CA TYR A 562 -11.26 -12.39 18.94
C TYR A 562 -11.87 -12.39 17.53
N ASP A 563 -13.16 -12.11 17.43
CA ASP A 563 -13.81 -11.79 16.15
C ASP A 563 -13.64 -10.30 15.81
N THR A 564 -12.54 -9.72 16.26
CA THR A 564 -12.26 -8.30 16.14
C THR A 564 -11.15 -8.10 15.13
N VAL A 565 -11.35 -7.17 14.21
CA VAL A 565 -10.34 -6.69 13.28
C VAL A 565 -9.79 -5.37 13.77
N PHE A 566 -8.49 -5.30 13.97
CA PHE A 566 -7.77 -4.07 14.27
C PHE A 566 -7.31 -3.44 12.95
N TYR A 567 -8.00 -2.38 12.58
CA TYR A 567 -7.78 -1.70 11.32
C TYR A 567 -7.54 -0.22 11.57
N ASP A 568 -6.52 0.31 10.97
CA ASP A 568 -6.05 1.68 11.21
C ASP A 568 -6.16 2.05 12.72
N ASN A 569 -5.21 2.60 13.35
CA ASN A 569 -5.09 2.74 14.82
C ASN A 569 -6.32 3.31 15.56
N SER A 570 -7.36 3.68 14.84
CA SER A 570 -8.61 4.24 15.37
C SER A 570 -9.86 3.41 15.12
N PHE A 571 -9.76 2.28 14.41
CA PHE A 571 -10.93 1.48 14.06
C PHE A 571 -10.84 0.06 14.59
N LEU A 572 -11.89 -0.35 15.30
CA LEU A 572 -12.12 -1.73 15.67
C LEU A 572 -13.44 -2.18 15.04
N LEU A 573 -13.37 -3.28 14.30
CA LEU A 573 -14.50 -3.88 13.63
C LEU A 573 -14.75 -5.28 14.20
N SER A 574 -16.00 -5.70 14.22
CA SER A 574 -16.40 -7.07 14.46
C SER A 574 -16.70 -7.76 13.14
N THR A 575 -16.27 -9.02 13.02
CA THR A 575 -16.64 -9.93 11.95
C THR A 575 -17.58 -11.04 12.44
N ASP A 576 -18.09 -10.91 13.66
CA ASP A 576 -18.98 -11.91 14.28
C ASP A 576 -20.16 -12.28 13.38
N GLN A 577 -20.40 -13.58 13.24
CA GLN A 577 -21.44 -14.14 12.36
C GLN A 577 -21.31 -13.67 10.89
N GLU A 578 -20.07 -13.41 10.43
CA GLU A 578 -19.77 -12.95 9.07
C GLU A 578 -20.33 -11.56 8.73
N VAL A 579 -20.69 -10.79 9.77
CA VAL A 579 -21.18 -9.42 9.63
C VAL A 579 -20.08 -8.44 10.00
N ILE A 580 -19.56 -7.71 9.00
CA ILE A 580 -18.58 -6.66 9.23
C ILE A 580 -19.29 -5.40 9.72
N GLN A 581 -19.03 -5.02 10.97
CA GLN A 581 -19.66 -3.86 11.61
C GLN A 581 -18.73 -3.27 12.68
N PRO A 582 -18.91 -2.00 13.08
CA PRO A 582 -18.24 -1.46 14.24
C PRO A 582 -18.47 -2.30 15.49
N LEU A 583 -17.49 -2.38 16.39
CA LEU A 583 -17.70 -3.02 17.67
C LEU A 583 -18.90 -2.40 18.41
N PRO A 584 -19.74 -3.22 19.06
CA PRO A 584 -20.82 -2.71 19.89
C PRO A 584 -20.28 -1.78 20.99
N GLU A 585 -20.96 -0.66 21.28
CA GLU A 585 -20.55 0.34 22.29
C GLU A 585 -20.24 -0.27 23.67
N ALA A 586 -20.92 -1.32 24.06
CA ALA A 586 -20.67 -2.02 25.31
C ALA A 586 -19.37 -2.85 25.32
N THR A 587 -18.92 -3.31 24.15
CA THR A 587 -17.76 -4.23 24.00
C THR A 587 -16.48 -3.45 23.66
N SER A 588 -16.60 -2.34 22.94
CA SER A 588 -15.45 -1.56 22.45
C SER A 588 -14.47 -1.19 23.56
N PRO A 589 -14.89 -0.63 24.72
CA PRO A 589 -13.95 -0.26 25.79
C PRO A 589 -13.21 -1.47 26.39
N ILE A 590 -13.85 -2.63 26.43
CA ILE A 590 -13.26 -3.87 26.98
C ILE A 590 -12.17 -4.38 26.03
N ILE A 591 -12.45 -4.36 24.74
CA ILE A 591 -11.48 -4.78 23.72
C ILE A 591 -10.31 -3.80 23.65
N GLU A 592 -10.59 -2.49 23.68
CA GLU A 592 -9.57 -1.44 23.67
C GLU A 592 -8.61 -1.57 24.87
N ASP A 593 -9.12 -1.74 26.11
CA ASP A 593 -8.29 -1.96 27.30
C ASP A 593 -7.43 -3.22 27.15
N ARG A 594 -8.01 -4.31 26.66
CA ARG A 594 -7.29 -5.56 26.46
C ARG A 594 -6.20 -5.45 25.39
N LEU A 595 -6.46 -4.73 24.29
CA LEU A 595 -5.45 -4.46 23.26
C LEU A 595 -4.30 -3.59 23.77
N GLN A 596 -4.60 -2.54 24.55
CA GLN A 596 -3.56 -1.71 25.17
C GLN A 596 -2.66 -2.54 26.11
N LYS A 597 -3.25 -3.42 26.90
CA LYS A 597 -2.51 -4.36 27.75
C LYS A 597 -1.67 -5.34 26.92
N TYR A 598 -2.22 -5.88 25.83
CA TYR A 598 -1.48 -6.78 24.95
C TYR A 598 -0.29 -6.09 24.30
N PHE A 599 -0.46 -4.86 23.79
CA PHE A 599 0.64 -4.06 23.25
C PHE A 599 1.71 -3.75 24.31
N ALA A 600 1.32 -3.52 25.56
CA ALA A 600 2.28 -3.38 26.66
C ALA A 600 3.02 -4.69 26.94
N ALA A 601 2.32 -5.83 26.98
CA ALA A 601 2.91 -7.14 27.21
C ALA A 601 3.99 -7.50 26.17
N LYS A 602 3.77 -7.15 24.89
CA LYS A 602 4.73 -7.39 23.80
C LYS A 602 6.11 -6.78 24.05
N THR A 603 6.16 -5.59 24.64
CA THR A 603 7.40 -4.85 24.91
C THR A 603 8.00 -5.18 26.27
N GLN A 604 7.18 -5.60 27.24
CA GLN A 604 7.60 -5.89 28.61
C GLN A 604 8.25 -7.26 28.80
N ALA A 605 7.95 -8.22 27.91
CA ALA A 605 8.52 -9.56 27.99
C ALA A 605 10.05 -9.58 27.81
N GLN A 606 10.65 -8.56 27.19
CA GLN A 606 12.11 -8.39 27.09
C GLN A 606 12.77 -8.02 28.43
N GLN A 607 12.00 -7.58 29.42
CA GLN A 607 12.50 -7.16 30.72
C GLN A 607 12.49 -8.31 31.73
N LYS A 608 12.77 -9.54 31.31
CA LYS A 608 12.97 -10.63 32.29
C LYS A 608 14.17 -10.30 33.16
N PRO A 609 14.04 -10.40 34.52
CA PRO A 609 15.09 -10.09 35.48
C PRO A 609 16.30 -11.02 35.39
#